data_a5642bed93a7567fdc066faf80337120
#
_entry.id   a5642bed93a7567fdc066faf80337120
#
_cell.length_a   1.000
_cell.length_b   1.000
_cell.length_c   1.000
_cell.angle_alpha   90.00
_cell.angle_beta   90.00
_cell.angle_gamma   90.00
#
_symmetry.space_group_name_H-M   'P 1'
#
loop_
_entity.id
_entity.type
_entity.pdbx_description
1 polymer ?
#
loop_
_entity_poly.entity_id
_entity_poly.type
_entity_poly.pdbx_seq_one_letter_code
_entity_poly.pdbx_strand_id
1 'polypeptide(L)'
;MKRWLSLLLPACVLLLAVSCRGGASKAGVSPVAGRAGAVAPTYAEGFRVSYTDAGCLVDIQDPQREESQSFHYLLVPAGSKPAQVPEGYTALEVPVSRVVCMTSLQLSNFICLDELDRVVGITSTRHLFNPEMKERLADGRTAKIGIEGNFDNEVILGLDPDLILISPFKRGGYEALKGVDIPLIPHLGYKETTPLGQAEWIKFIGLLTGEEEKANAVFAGIEERYNALKALTSDVAERPVVLSGELHGGNWYVGGGRSFLAQIFRDAGGAYFLPDDENSGGLNLDFETVYSQTANARYWRIVNSYNGTFSYDALKAEDARYADLNAFREKGVVYCNMREKPFYENMPVQPDVVLADLIHIFHPELLPADYQPVFYELLP
;
A
#
# COMPACT_ATOMS: atom_id res chain seq x y z
N MET A 1 7.03 -78.58 -17.16
CA MET A 1 5.82 -79.35 -17.56
C MET A 1 4.61 -78.41 -17.48
N LYS A 2 3.97 -78.20 -18.65
CA LYS A 2 2.54 -77.93 -18.88
C LYS A 2 1.88 -76.81 -18.08
N ARG A 3 1.08 -75.89 -18.57
CA ARG A 3 0.40 -75.57 -19.86
C ARG A 3 -0.43 -74.33 -19.59
N TRP A 4 -0.36 -73.35 -20.44
CA TRP A 4 -1.37 -72.52 -21.12
C TRP A 4 -2.83 -72.67 -20.61
N LEU A 5 -3.48 -71.49 -20.36
CA LEU A 5 -4.71 -71.18 -21.08
C LEU A 5 -5.09 -69.73 -20.97
N SER A 6 -5.22 -69.09 -22.11
CA SER A 6 -5.81 -67.75 -22.36
C SER A 6 -7.33 -67.87 -22.23
N LEU A 7 -8.01 -66.79 -21.81
CA LEU A 7 -9.39 -66.51 -22.16
C LEU A 7 -9.67 -65.04 -22.27
N LEU A 8 -10.21 -64.66 -23.41
CA LEU A 8 -10.60 -63.33 -23.93
C LEU A 8 -11.98 -62.92 -23.38
N LEU A 9 -12.12 -61.59 -23.08
CA LEU A 9 -13.21 -60.61 -23.36
C LEU A 9 -14.70 -61.03 -23.17
N PRO A 10 -15.63 -60.09 -22.90
CA PRO A 10 -15.81 -58.85 -23.63
C PRO A 10 -16.14 -57.58 -22.81
N ALA A 11 -15.93 -56.45 -23.48
CA ALA A 11 -16.31 -55.09 -23.07
C ALA A 11 -17.85 -54.92 -23.02
N CYS A 12 -18.36 -54.39 -21.91
CA CYS A 12 -19.68 -53.78 -21.84
C CYS A 12 -19.54 -52.26 -21.78
N VAL A 13 -19.87 -51.59 -22.88
CA VAL A 13 -20.07 -50.16 -22.94
C VAL A 13 -21.43 -49.83 -22.35
N LEU A 14 -21.45 -49.21 -21.16
CA LEU A 14 -22.68 -48.61 -20.62
C LEU A 14 -22.65 -47.11 -20.91
N LEU A 15 -23.46 -46.71 -21.90
CA LEU A 15 -23.84 -45.31 -22.15
C LEU A 15 -24.79 -44.86 -21.04
N LEU A 16 -24.30 -44.02 -20.13
CA LEU A 16 -25.14 -43.22 -19.24
C LEU A 16 -25.33 -41.84 -19.84
N ALA A 17 -26.53 -41.65 -20.38
CA ALA A 17 -27.03 -40.32 -20.73
C ALA A 17 -27.26 -39.51 -19.45
N VAL A 18 -26.41 -38.51 -19.21
CA VAL A 18 -26.64 -37.48 -18.17
C VAL A 18 -27.38 -36.31 -18.81
N SER A 19 -28.64 -36.18 -18.39
CA SER A 19 -29.55 -35.09 -18.68
C SER A 19 -28.96 -33.74 -18.23
N CYS A 20 -28.76 -32.82 -19.16
CA CYS A 20 -28.45 -31.40 -18.89
C CYS A 20 -29.62 -30.73 -18.18
N ARG A 21 -29.46 -30.39 -16.91
CA ARG A 21 -30.25 -29.36 -16.27
C ARG A 21 -29.44 -28.06 -16.35
N GLY A 22 -30.04 -27.07 -17.00
CA GLY A 22 -29.43 -25.74 -17.20
C GLY A 22 -29.06 -25.05 -15.89
N GLY A 23 -27.77 -24.85 -15.70
CA GLY A 23 -27.21 -23.87 -14.79
C GLY A 23 -26.73 -22.69 -15.63
N ALA A 24 -27.12 -21.48 -15.25
CA ALA A 24 -26.73 -20.26 -15.91
C ALA A 24 -25.19 -20.21 -16.08
N SER A 25 -24.77 -20.13 -17.32
CA SER A 25 -23.37 -19.95 -17.71
C SER A 25 -22.89 -18.62 -17.12
N LYS A 26 -22.05 -18.66 -16.10
CA LYS A 26 -21.15 -17.53 -15.82
C LYS A 26 -20.28 -17.40 -17.07
N ALA A 27 -20.43 -16.26 -17.77
CA ALA A 27 -19.56 -15.95 -18.90
C ALA A 27 -18.11 -16.07 -18.43
N GLY A 28 -17.41 -17.05 -18.96
CA GLY A 28 -16.00 -17.28 -18.65
C GLY A 28 -15.20 -16.13 -19.18
N VAL A 29 -14.66 -15.31 -18.28
CA VAL A 29 -13.65 -14.31 -18.60
C VAL A 29 -12.37 -15.09 -18.93
N SER A 30 -12.07 -15.26 -20.20
CA SER A 30 -10.74 -15.74 -20.63
C SER A 30 -9.77 -14.56 -20.47
N PRO A 31 -8.67 -14.68 -19.72
CA PRO A 31 -7.66 -13.66 -19.72
C PRO A 31 -7.12 -13.52 -21.15
N VAL A 32 -7.19 -12.31 -21.71
CA VAL A 32 -6.56 -12.01 -23.00
C VAL A 32 -5.05 -12.04 -22.77
N ALA A 33 -4.46 -13.20 -22.94
CA ALA A 33 -3.01 -13.40 -22.86
C ALA A 33 -2.39 -12.65 -24.05
N GLY A 34 -1.52 -11.66 -23.77
CA GLY A 34 -0.65 -11.06 -24.76
C GLY A 34 -0.85 -9.57 -25.08
N ARG A 35 -1.61 -8.81 -24.29
CA ARG A 35 -1.62 -7.35 -24.43
C ARG A 35 -0.30 -6.79 -23.89
N ALA A 36 0.47 -6.11 -24.74
CA ALA A 36 1.67 -5.39 -24.30
C ALA A 36 1.27 -4.36 -23.22
N GLY A 37 2.05 -4.30 -22.12
CA GLY A 37 1.77 -3.41 -21.01
C GLY A 37 0.67 -3.87 -20.05
N ALA A 38 0.07 -5.06 -20.24
CA ALA A 38 -0.99 -5.54 -19.36
C ALA A 38 -0.56 -5.54 -17.88
N VAL A 39 -1.40 -4.97 -17.02
CA VAL A 39 -1.20 -4.95 -15.56
C VAL A 39 -1.70 -6.27 -14.97
N ALA A 40 -0.85 -6.94 -14.21
CA ALA A 40 -1.18 -8.12 -13.43
C ALA A 40 -0.57 -7.99 -12.04
N PRO A 41 -1.36 -7.65 -10.99
CA PRO A 41 -0.84 -7.56 -9.63
C PRO A 41 -0.34 -8.93 -9.14
N THR A 42 0.82 -8.92 -8.46
CA THR A 42 1.49 -10.12 -7.94
C THR A 42 1.57 -10.10 -6.41
N TYR A 43 1.73 -8.92 -5.83
CA TYR A 43 1.87 -8.69 -4.39
C TYR A 43 0.68 -7.98 -3.77
N ALA A 44 0.03 -7.08 -4.53
CA ALA A 44 -1.12 -6.35 -4.05
C ALA A 44 -2.33 -7.29 -3.94
N GLU A 45 -2.96 -7.29 -2.77
CA GLU A 45 -4.17 -8.07 -2.47
C GLU A 45 -5.43 -7.21 -2.58
N GLY A 46 -5.28 -5.88 -2.53
CA GLY A 46 -6.38 -4.92 -2.51
C GLY A 46 -6.98 -4.61 -3.87
N PHE A 47 -6.38 -5.03 -4.99
CA PHE A 47 -7.00 -4.91 -6.31
C PHE A 47 -6.66 -6.07 -7.24
N ARG A 48 -7.59 -6.35 -8.16
CA ARG A 48 -7.44 -7.35 -9.22
C ARG A 48 -7.79 -6.75 -10.57
N VAL A 49 -7.15 -7.25 -11.61
CA VAL A 49 -7.32 -6.76 -12.98
C VAL A 49 -7.67 -7.93 -13.91
N SER A 50 -8.67 -7.74 -14.76
CA SER A 50 -9.06 -8.69 -15.78
C SER A 50 -9.38 -7.97 -17.07
N TYR A 51 -8.77 -8.38 -18.19
CA TYR A 51 -9.02 -7.77 -19.50
C TYR A 51 -10.10 -8.52 -20.24
N THR A 52 -11.00 -7.77 -20.89
CA THR A 52 -12.11 -8.28 -21.69
C THR A 52 -12.19 -7.51 -23.02
N ASP A 53 -13.03 -7.98 -23.93
CA ASP A 53 -13.29 -7.25 -25.19
C ASP A 53 -13.97 -5.88 -24.95
N ALA A 54 -14.68 -5.74 -23.80
CA ALA A 54 -15.37 -4.50 -23.43
C ALA A 54 -14.45 -3.46 -22.77
N GLY A 55 -13.28 -3.89 -22.28
CA GLY A 55 -12.35 -3.03 -21.53
C GLY A 55 -11.62 -3.79 -20.42
N CYS A 56 -11.09 -3.05 -19.48
CA CYS A 56 -10.36 -3.58 -18.32
C CYS A 56 -11.26 -3.57 -17.09
N LEU A 57 -11.53 -4.75 -16.51
CA LEU A 57 -12.22 -4.88 -15.23
C LEU A 57 -11.23 -4.73 -14.09
N VAL A 58 -11.58 -3.91 -13.11
CA VAL A 58 -10.82 -3.70 -11.89
C VAL A 58 -11.74 -3.92 -10.70
N ASP A 59 -11.36 -4.88 -9.86
CA ASP A 59 -12.02 -5.17 -8.59
C ASP A 59 -11.15 -4.70 -7.45
N ILE A 60 -11.70 -3.89 -6.54
CA ILE A 60 -10.99 -3.35 -5.37
C ILE A 60 -11.67 -3.86 -4.11
N GLN A 61 -10.88 -4.41 -3.18
CA GLN A 61 -11.35 -4.92 -1.90
C GLN A 61 -10.38 -4.54 -0.76
N ASP A 62 -10.85 -4.54 0.48
CA ASP A 62 -9.99 -4.31 1.65
C ASP A 62 -9.11 -5.53 1.92
N PRO A 63 -7.78 -5.47 1.75
CA PRO A 63 -6.91 -6.63 1.96
C PRO A 63 -6.82 -7.09 3.43
N GLN A 64 -7.30 -6.26 4.37
CA GLN A 64 -7.31 -6.58 5.80
C GLN A 64 -8.66 -7.15 6.29
N ARG A 65 -9.69 -7.21 5.41
CA ARG A 65 -11.04 -7.66 5.79
C ARG A 65 -11.72 -8.39 4.63
N GLU A 66 -11.88 -9.69 4.73
CA GLU A 66 -12.53 -10.51 3.69
C GLU A 66 -14.00 -10.15 3.43
N GLU A 67 -14.75 -9.75 4.47
CA GLU A 67 -16.18 -9.38 4.38
C GLU A 67 -16.41 -7.87 4.20
N SER A 68 -15.47 -7.15 3.60
CA SER A 68 -15.61 -5.71 3.35
C SER A 68 -16.36 -5.42 2.06
N GLN A 69 -16.83 -4.18 1.92
CA GLN A 69 -17.38 -3.67 0.68
C GLN A 69 -16.34 -3.79 -0.45
N SER A 70 -16.74 -4.42 -1.56
CA SER A 70 -15.97 -4.45 -2.80
C SER A 70 -16.44 -3.36 -3.76
N PHE A 71 -15.52 -2.88 -4.59
CA PHE A 71 -15.80 -1.87 -5.61
C PHE A 71 -15.38 -2.42 -6.96
N HIS A 72 -16.21 -2.21 -7.99
CA HIS A 72 -16.05 -2.83 -9.30
C HIS A 72 -16.11 -1.79 -10.39
N TYR A 73 -15.07 -1.70 -11.21
CA TYR A 73 -14.95 -0.71 -12.27
C TYR A 73 -14.66 -1.39 -13.62
N LEU A 74 -15.33 -0.91 -14.68
CA LEU A 74 -14.98 -1.21 -16.07
C LEU A 74 -14.27 0.01 -16.64
N LEU A 75 -12.95 -0.08 -16.82
CA LEU A 75 -12.17 0.96 -17.47
C LEU A 75 -12.35 0.84 -18.99
N VAL A 76 -12.78 1.92 -19.61
CA VAL A 76 -13.02 1.99 -21.06
C VAL A 76 -12.24 3.16 -21.66
N PRO A 77 -11.81 3.07 -22.93
CA PRO A 77 -11.15 4.19 -23.60
C PRO A 77 -12.03 5.45 -23.61
N ALA A 78 -11.45 6.61 -23.36
CA ALA A 78 -12.13 7.89 -23.37
C ALA A 78 -12.92 8.10 -24.68
N GLY A 79 -14.16 8.57 -24.55
CA GLY A 79 -15.09 8.76 -25.68
C GLY A 79 -15.71 7.46 -26.20
N SER A 80 -15.40 6.29 -25.65
CA SER A 80 -16.03 5.03 -26.00
C SER A 80 -17.25 4.76 -25.11
N LYS A 81 -18.29 4.16 -25.71
CA LYS A 81 -19.45 3.67 -24.94
C LYS A 81 -19.41 2.15 -24.99
N PRO A 82 -19.19 1.46 -23.86
CA PRO A 82 -19.24 0.01 -23.85
C PRO A 82 -20.65 -0.46 -24.24
N ALA A 83 -20.72 -1.51 -25.07
CA ALA A 83 -22.00 -2.08 -25.48
C ALA A 83 -22.82 -2.61 -24.29
N GLN A 84 -22.10 -3.06 -23.25
CA GLN A 84 -22.69 -3.55 -22.01
C GLN A 84 -21.70 -3.33 -20.86
N VAL A 85 -22.19 -2.75 -19.75
CA VAL A 85 -21.46 -2.72 -18.47
C VAL A 85 -21.92 -3.93 -17.66
N PRO A 86 -21.00 -4.77 -17.15
CA PRO A 86 -21.40 -5.91 -16.30
C PRO A 86 -22.18 -5.45 -15.06
N GLU A 87 -23.10 -6.28 -14.60
CA GLU A 87 -23.89 -5.98 -13.40
C GLU A 87 -22.95 -5.76 -12.18
N GLY A 88 -23.20 -4.68 -11.44
CA GLY A 88 -22.40 -4.29 -10.28
C GLY A 88 -21.14 -3.49 -10.62
N TYR A 89 -20.79 -3.32 -11.90
CA TYR A 89 -19.66 -2.49 -12.31
C TYR A 89 -20.07 -1.06 -12.65
N THR A 90 -19.17 -0.13 -12.38
CA THR A 90 -19.26 1.28 -12.83
C THR A 90 -18.28 1.51 -13.95
N ALA A 91 -18.75 2.03 -15.09
CA ALA A 91 -17.86 2.39 -16.20
C ALA A 91 -17.08 3.66 -15.85
N LEU A 92 -15.78 3.65 -16.14
CA LEU A 92 -14.88 4.77 -15.96
C LEU A 92 -14.06 4.98 -17.24
N GLU A 93 -14.12 6.17 -17.81
CA GLU A 93 -13.31 6.52 -18.98
C GLU A 93 -11.84 6.75 -18.59
N VAL A 94 -10.92 6.17 -19.35
CA VAL A 94 -9.46 6.31 -19.17
C VAL A 94 -8.79 6.57 -20.51
N PRO A 95 -7.65 7.31 -20.56
CA PRO A 95 -6.96 7.90 -19.42
C PRO A 95 -7.70 9.08 -18.81
N VAL A 96 -7.65 9.21 -17.50
CA VAL A 96 -8.17 10.38 -16.77
C VAL A 96 -7.19 11.55 -16.88
N SER A 97 -7.71 12.77 -16.88
CA SER A 97 -6.91 13.99 -17.03
C SER A 97 -6.92 14.87 -15.78
N ARG A 98 -7.96 14.73 -14.94
CA ARG A 98 -8.20 15.59 -13.78
C ARG A 98 -8.52 14.75 -12.55
N VAL A 99 -7.55 14.64 -11.65
CA VAL A 99 -7.65 13.78 -10.48
C VAL A 99 -7.53 14.60 -9.20
N VAL A 100 -8.38 14.31 -8.23
CA VAL A 100 -8.23 14.81 -6.86
C VAL A 100 -7.62 13.72 -5.99
N CYS A 101 -6.50 14.02 -5.33
CA CYS A 101 -5.84 13.14 -4.37
C CYS A 101 -6.15 13.56 -2.93
N MET A 102 -6.79 12.67 -2.17
CA MET A 102 -7.18 12.94 -0.78
C MET A 102 -6.04 12.73 0.24
N THR A 103 -4.92 12.15 -0.18
CA THR A 103 -3.77 11.90 0.71
C THR A 103 -2.45 11.98 -0.04
N SER A 104 -1.35 12.28 0.67
CA SER A 104 0.02 12.25 0.10
C SER A 104 0.44 10.85 -0.35
N LEU A 105 -0.09 9.79 0.26
CA LEU A 105 0.16 8.41 -0.17
C LEU A 105 -0.35 8.13 -1.59
N GLN A 106 -1.45 8.76 -2.00
CA GLN A 106 -1.97 8.67 -3.37
C GLN A 106 -1.11 9.49 -4.33
N LEU A 107 -0.70 10.68 -3.88
CA LEU A 107 0.15 11.60 -4.65
C LEU A 107 1.50 10.98 -5.04
N SER A 108 2.08 10.13 -4.17
CA SER A 108 3.37 9.47 -4.42
C SER A 108 3.44 8.73 -5.75
N ASN A 109 2.34 8.10 -6.18
CA ASN A 109 2.28 7.37 -7.43
C ASN A 109 2.35 8.31 -8.63
N PHE A 110 1.64 9.46 -8.59
CA PHE A 110 1.68 10.46 -9.65
C PHE A 110 3.06 11.13 -9.74
N ILE A 111 3.72 11.39 -8.59
CA ILE A 111 5.11 11.87 -8.58
C ILE A 111 6.03 10.86 -9.27
N CYS A 112 5.92 9.60 -8.92
CA CYS A 112 6.78 8.54 -9.43
C CYS A 112 6.56 8.25 -10.92
N LEU A 113 5.32 8.44 -11.41
CA LEU A 113 4.97 8.29 -12.82
C LEU A 113 5.17 9.57 -13.63
N ASP A 114 5.59 10.69 -13.01
CA ASP A 114 5.71 11.98 -13.69
C ASP A 114 4.38 12.45 -14.32
N GLU A 115 3.29 12.26 -13.55
CA GLU A 115 1.91 12.52 -13.96
C GLU A 115 1.22 13.58 -13.07
N LEU A 116 2.03 14.46 -12.44
CA LEU A 116 1.52 15.52 -11.56
C LEU A 116 0.59 16.50 -12.26
N ASP A 117 0.71 16.65 -13.57
CA ASP A 117 -0.17 17.51 -14.38
C ASP A 117 -1.65 17.12 -14.27
N ARG A 118 -1.94 15.87 -14.00
CA ARG A 118 -3.31 15.36 -13.82
C ARG A 118 -3.89 15.68 -12.44
N VAL A 119 -3.04 16.02 -11.45
CA VAL A 119 -3.49 16.29 -10.08
C VAL A 119 -3.97 17.73 -9.96
N VAL A 120 -5.29 17.92 -9.96
CA VAL A 120 -5.94 19.24 -9.90
C VAL A 120 -6.34 19.65 -8.48
N GLY A 121 -6.38 18.72 -7.52
CA GLY A 121 -6.73 19.01 -6.13
C GLY A 121 -6.04 18.07 -5.15
N ILE A 122 -5.58 18.63 -4.03
CA ILE A 122 -5.00 17.87 -2.92
C ILE A 122 -5.48 18.42 -1.57
N THR A 123 -5.45 17.57 -0.54
CA THR A 123 -5.77 17.96 0.84
C THR A 123 -4.60 18.70 1.50
N SER A 124 -4.33 18.41 2.76
CA SER A 124 -3.28 19.05 3.56
C SER A 124 -1.92 19.05 2.88
N THR A 125 -1.27 20.20 2.94
CA THR A 125 0.09 20.45 2.42
C THR A 125 1.15 20.46 3.53
N ARG A 126 0.79 20.06 4.75
CA ARG A 126 1.67 20.17 5.93
C ARG A 126 2.97 19.37 5.78
N HIS A 127 2.92 18.25 5.06
CA HIS A 127 4.05 17.35 4.81
C HIS A 127 4.31 17.19 3.32
N LEU A 128 4.04 18.25 2.55
CA LEU A 128 4.33 18.30 1.13
C LEU A 128 5.77 18.79 0.91
N PHE A 129 6.59 17.99 0.26
CA PHE A 129 8.00 18.30 -0.03
C PHE A 129 8.25 18.49 -1.52
N ASN A 130 7.52 17.79 -2.38
CA ASN A 130 7.71 17.84 -3.82
C ASN A 130 7.68 19.28 -4.33
N PRO A 131 8.77 19.76 -4.98
CA PRO A 131 8.90 21.16 -5.39
C PRO A 131 7.92 21.55 -6.49
N GLU A 132 7.66 20.65 -7.45
CA GLU A 132 6.72 20.88 -8.54
C GLU A 132 5.30 21.02 -8.02
N MET A 133 4.86 20.15 -7.10
CA MET A 133 3.53 20.26 -6.51
C MET A 133 3.37 21.54 -5.68
N LYS A 134 4.45 22.02 -5.02
CA LYS A 134 4.44 23.33 -4.34
C LYS A 134 4.26 24.49 -5.32
N GLU A 135 4.93 24.43 -6.48
CA GLU A 135 4.79 25.41 -7.54
C GLU A 135 3.37 25.40 -8.11
N ARG A 136 2.82 24.23 -8.41
CA ARG A 136 1.46 24.06 -8.93
C ARG A 136 0.37 24.59 -7.98
N LEU A 137 0.61 24.47 -6.66
CA LEU A 137 -0.26 25.09 -5.66
C LEU A 137 -0.12 26.62 -5.62
N ALA A 138 1.08 27.13 -5.83
CA ALA A 138 1.35 28.58 -5.78
C ALA A 138 0.78 29.31 -7.01
N ASP A 139 0.81 28.69 -8.18
CA ASP A 139 0.29 29.26 -9.43
C ASP A 139 -1.16 28.87 -9.75
N GLY A 140 -1.80 28.05 -8.90
CA GLY A 140 -3.21 27.68 -9.02
C GLY A 140 -3.51 26.55 -10.01
N ARG A 141 -2.50 25.86 -10.55
CA ARG A 141 -2.70 24.65 -11.37
C ARG A 141 -3.27 23.49 -10.55
N THR A 142 -2.99 23.47 -9.25
CA THR A 142 -3.57 22.52 -8.28
C THR A 142 -4.16 23.30 -7.12
N ALA A 143 -5.36 22.94 -6.67
CA ALA A 143 -6.03 23.61 -5.56
C ALA A 143 -5.91 22.82 -4.25
N LYS A 144 -5.96 23.54 -3.12
CA LYS A 144 -6.22 22.95 -1.82
C LYS A 144 -7.71 22.71 -1.66
N ILE A 145 -8.10 21.48 -1.36
CA ILE A 145 -9.51 21.06 -1.21
C ILE A 145 -9.93 20.87 0.25
N GLY A 146 -9.28 21.55 1.18
CA GLY A 146 -9.55 21.40 2.62
C GLY A 146 -8.62 20.40 3.30
N ILE A 147 -9.11 19.81 4.38
CA ILE A 147 -8.38 18.81 5.19
C ILE A 147 -9.24 17.56 5.38
N GLU A 148 -8.62 16.45 5.73
CA GLU A 148 -9.32 15.20 6.02
C GLU A 148 -10.42 15.43 7.07
N GLY A 149 -11.66 15.03 6.74
CA GLY A 149 -12.84 15.23 7.57
C GLY A 149 -13.56 16.58 7.38
N ASN A 150 -12.95 17.53 6.65
CA ASN A 150 -13.54 18.83 6.33
C ASN A 150 -13.10 19.31 4.96
N PHE A 151 -13.62 18.64 3.91
CA PHE A 151 -13.33 18.98 2.53
C PHE A 151 -14.14 20.18 2.05
N ASP A 152 -13.56 20.99 1.18
CA ASP A 152 -14.22 22.09 0.50
C ASP A 152 -14.89 21.58 -0.78
N ASN A 153 -16.17 21.22 -0.65
CA ASN A 153 -16.93 20.65 -1.76
C ASN A 153 -17.14 21.65 -2.92
N GLU A 154 -17.22 22.96 -2.64
CA GLU A 154 -17.36 23.97 -3.67
C GLU A 154 -16.09 24.04 -4.52
N VAL A 155 -14.92 24.01 -3.88
CA VAL A 155 -13.64 23.95 -4.59
C VAL A 155 -13.54 22.66 -5.40
N ILE A 156 -13.88 21.50 -4.81
CA ILE A 156 -13.83 20.20 -5.52
C ILE A 156 -14.71 20.22 -6.76
N LEU A 157 -15.95 20.69 -6.63
CA LEU A 157 -16.88 20.80 -7.77
C LEU A 157 -16.38 21.77 -8.84
N GLY A 158 -15.80 22.90 -8.41
CA GLY A 158 -15.23 23.88 -9.35
C GLY A 158 -14.00 23.39 -10.09
N LEU A 159 -13.33 22.34 -9.59
CA LEU A 159 -12.21 21.69 -10.26
C LEU A 159 -12.67 20.77 -11.41
N ASP A 160 -13.93 20.36 -11.44
CA ASP A 160 -14.48 19.43 -12.43
C ASP A 160 -13.56 18.21 -12.66
N PRO A 161 -13.27 17.41 -11.62
CA PRO A 161 -12.36 16.28 -11.74
C PRO A 161 -13.06 15.07 -12.38
N ASP A 162 -12.31 14.29 -13.16
CA ASP A 162 -12.78 13.02 -13.73
C ASP A 162 -13.04 11.98 -12.63
N LEU A 163 -12.25 12.04 -11.54
CA LEU A 163 -12.43 11.20 -10.36
C LEU A 163 -11.76 11.78 -9.12
N ILE A 164 -12.15 11.25 -7.97
CA ILE A 164 -11.54 11.52 -6.66
C ILE A 164 -10.99 10.21 -6.10
N LEU A 165 -9.68 10.15 -5.83
CA LEU A 165 -9.08 9.03 -5.10
C LEU A 165 -9.36 9.18 -3.60
N ILE A 166 -10.04 8.20 -3.01
CA ILE A 166 -10.43 8.22 -1.60
C ILE A 166 -9.72 7.14 -0.79
N SER A 167 -9.71 7.31 0.54
CA SER A 167 -9.30 6.30 1.52
C SER A 167 -10.50 5.98 2.43
N PRO A 168 -11.47 5.19 1.98
CA PRO A 168 -12.83 5.11 2.55
C PRO A 168 -12.89 4.60 3.99
N PHE A 169 -11.83 3.96 4.48
CA PHE A 169 -11.77 3.40 5.84
C PHE A 169 -10.99 4.29 6.83
N LYS A 170 -10.50 5.43 6.36
CA LYS A 170 -10.01 6.50 7.24
C LYS A 170 -11.18 7.35 7.71
N ARG A 171 -11.00 8.03 8.86
CA ARG A 171 -12.05 8.91 9.38
C ARG A 171 -12.36 10.03 8.39
N GLY A 172 -13.60 10.10 7.96
CA GLY A 172 -14.34 11.28 7.77
C GLY A 172 -14.39 11.99 6.44
N GLY A 173 -15.57 12.53 6.19
CA GLY A 173 -15.82 13.55 5.19
C GLY A 173 -16.31 13.06 3.83
N TYR A 174 -16.13 11.81 3.49
CA TYR A 174 -16.56 11.26 2.19
C TYR A 174 -18.09 11.21 2.04
N GLU A 175 -18.85 11.23 3.16
CA GLU A 175 -20.30 11.26 3.12
C GLU A 175 -20.83 12.51 2.40
N ALA A 176 -20.16 13.65 2.57
CA ALA A 176 -20.50 14.88 1.89
C ALA A 176 -20.22 14.83 0.37
N LEU A 177 -19.33 13.97 -0.07
CA LEU A 177 -18.98 13.76 -1.49
C LEU A 177 -19.90 12.72 -2.17
N LYS A 178 -20.63 11.90 -1.44
CA LYS A 178 -21.55 10.90 -2.02
C LYS A 178 -22.70 11.51 -2.83
N GLY A 179 -22.98 12.78 -2.66
CA GLY A 179 -24.02 13.52 -3.39
C GLY A 179 -23.53 14.22 -4.66
N VAL A 180 -22.24 14.16 -4.95
CA VAL A 180 -21.65 14.73 -6.17
C VAL A 180 -21.57 13.66 -7.25
N ASP A 181 -21.85 14.02 -8.48
CA ASP A 181 -21.77 13.14 -9.66
C ASP A 181 -20.31 13.04 -10.16
N ILE A 182 -19.42 12.71 -9.24
CA ILE A 182 -17.98 12.48 -9.50
C ILE A 182 -17.61 11.11 -8.96
N PRO A 183 -16.98 10.23 -9.74
CA PRO A 183 -16.56 8.91 -9.28
C PRO A 183 -15.60 8.97 -8.08
N LEU A 184 -15.98 8.31 -6.98
CA LEU A 184 -15.13 8.14 -5.81
C LEU A 184 -14.41 6.79 -5.90
N ILE A 185 -13.11 6.82 -6.16
CA ILE A 185 -12.32 5.62 -6.42
C ILE A 185 -11.46 5.28 -5.19
N PRO A 186 -11.67 4.14 -4.53
CA PRO A 186 -10.83 3.72 -3.42
C PRO A 186 -9.40 3.43 -3.84
N HIS A 187 -8.44 4.02 -3.13
CA HIS A 187 -7.03 3.65 -3.20
C HIS A 187 -6.61 3.06 -1.86
N LEU A 188 -6.44 1.74 -1.80
CA LEU A 188 -6.24 0.98 -0.56
C LEU A 188 -4.79 0.54 -0.33
N GLY A 189 -3.83 1.08 -1.07
CA GLY A 189 -2.41 0.75 -0.91
C GLY A 189 -1.91 0.83 0.53
N TYR A 190 -2.45 1.77 1.33
CA TYR A 190 -2.10 1.90 2.75
C TYR A 190 -2.59 0.74 3.64
N LYS A 191 -3.43 -0.13 3.12
CA LYS A 191 -3.95 -1.32 3.79
C LYS A 191 -3.25 -2.61 3.39
N GLU A 192 -2.39 -2.56 2.39
CA GLU A 192 -1.60 -3.72 2.02
C GLU A 192 -0.76 -4.24 3.18
N THR A 193 -0.59 -5.54 3.23
CA THR A 193 0.11 -6.22 4.31
C THR A 193 1.61 -6.35 4.06
N THR A 194 2.04 -6.05 2.82
CA THR A 194 3.44 -6.14 2.41
C THR A 194 3.94 -4.83 1.77
N PRO A 195 5.24 -4.52 1.90
CA PRO A 195 5.84 -3.36 1.25
C PRO A 195 5.71 -3.34 -0.27
N LEU A 196 5.93 -4.49 -0.92
CA LEU A 196 5.76 -4.62 -2.37
C LEU A 196 4.30 -4.56 -2.78
N GLY A 197 3.36 -5.10 -1.98
CA GLY A 197 1.92 -4.94 -2.22
C GLY A 197 1.51 -3.48 -2.23
N GLN A 198 1.98 -2.67 -1.27
CA GLN A 198 1.71 -1.24 -1.26
C GLN A 198 2.29 -0.53 -2.50
N ALA A 199 3.54 -0.81 -2.85
CA ALA A 199 4.20 -0.18 -4.00
C ALA A 199 3.53 -0.56 -5.34
N GLU A 200 2.95 -1.75 -5.42
CA GLU A 200 2.31 -2.24 -6.65
C GLU A 200 1.04 -1.46 -7.03
N TRP A 201 0.48 -0.66 -6.12
CA TRP A 201 -0.63 0.24 -6.45
C TRP A 201 -0.26 1.33 -7.47
N ILE A 202 1.03 1.53 -7.76
CA ILE A 202 1.47 2.36 -8.90
C ILE A 202 0.92 1.82 -10.22
N LYS A 203 0.74 0.49 -10.36
CA LYS A 203 0.15 -0.13 -11.55
C LYS A 203 -1.33 0.23 -11.69
N PHE A 204 -2.05 0.36 -10.57
CA PHE A 204 -3.44 0.84 -10.59
C PHE A 204 -3.53 2.29 -11.09
N ILE A 205 -2.63 3.16 -10.65
CA ILE A 205 -2.55 4.53 -11.18
C ILE A 205 -2.16 4.53 -12.66
N GLY A 206 -1.23 3.65 -13.08
CA GLY A 206 -0.91 3.45 -14.51
C GLY A 206 -2.13 3.12 -15.36
N LEU A 207 -3.03 2.25 -14.88
CA LEU A 207 -4.31 1.94 -15.55
C LEU A 207 -5.22 3.17 -15.69
N LEU A 208 -5.26 4.02 -14.67
CA LEU A 208 -6.10 5.23 -14.69
C LEU A 208 -5.52 6.32 -15.61
N THR A 209 -4.20 6.39 -15.73
CA THR A 209 -3.49 7.45 -16.49
C THR A 209 -3.11 7.03 -17.90
N GLY A 210 -3.23 5.74 -18.25
CA GLY A 210 -2.78 5.19 -19.53
C GLY A 210 -1.27 4.94 -19.57
N GLU A 211 -0.62 4.86 -18.40
CA GLU A 211 0.83 4.69 -18.23
C GLU A 211 1.20 3.29 -17.72
N GLU A 212 0.48 2.26 -18.17
CA GLU A 212 0.65 0.87 -17.69
C GLU A 212 2.07 0.35 -17.92
N GLU A 213 2.69 0.62 -19.08
CA GLU A 213 4.05 0.16 -19.37
C GLU A 213 5.07 0.82 -18.44
N LYS A 214 4.94 2.14 -18.21
CA LYS A 214 5.81 2.90 -17.30
C LYS A 214 5.64 2.39 -15.85
N ALA A 215 4.40 2.21 -15.42
CA ALA A 215 4.09 1.71 -14.08
C ALA A 215 4.65 0.30 -13.83
N ASN A 216 4.51 -0.60 -14.80
CA ASN A 216 5.10 -1.94 -14.75
C ASN A 216 6.63 -1.87 -14.67
N ALA A 217 7.27 -1.03 -15.49
CA ALA A 217 8.74 -0.88 -15.50
C ALA A 217 9.26 -0.30 -14.17
N VAL A 218 8.59 0.74 -13.64
CA VAL A 218 8.95 1.33 -12.34
C VAL A 218 8.80 0.31 -11.23
N PHE A 219 7.67 -0.41 -11.18
CA PHE A 219 7.45 -1.43 -10.16
C PHE A 219 8.48 -2.56 -10.24
N ALA A 220 8.80 -3.05 -11.44
CA ALA A 220 9.83 -4.10 -11.62
C ALA A 220 11.19 -3.67 -11.06
N GLY A 221 11.59 -2.40 -11.25
CA GLY A 221 12.81 -1.87 -10.66
C GLY A 221 12.75 -1.78 -9.12
N ILE A 222 11.59 -1.43 -8.55
CA ILE A 222 11.38 -1.42 -7.08
C ILE A 222 11.48 -2.85 -6.55
N GLU A 223 10.80 -3.79 -7.18
CA GLU A 223 10.78 -5.21 -6.82
C GLU A 223 12.19 -5.82 -6.83
N GLU A 224 12.96 -5.56 -7.89
CA GLU A 224 14.33 -6.05 -8.02
C GLU A 224 15.22 -5.55 -6.87
N ARG A 225 15.23 -4.22 -6.62
CA ARG A 225 16.02 -3.64 -5.54
C ARG A 225 15.59 -4.10 -4.16
N TYR A 226 14.29 -4.16 -3.92
CA TYR A 226 13.74 -4.63 -2.65
C TYR A 226 14.16 -6.08 -2.36
N ASN A 227 14.00 -6.99 -3.33
CA ASN A 227 14.33 -8.40 -3.18
C ASN A 227 15.84 -8.62 -3.06
N ALA A 228 16.67 -7.83 -3.75
CA ALA A 228 18.12 -7.86 -3.59
C ALA A 228 18.56 -7.48 -2.16
N LEU A 229 17.98 -6.42 -1.59
CA LEU A 229 18.23 -6.00 -0.21
C LEU A 229 17.73 -7.03 0.81
N LYS A 230 16.52 -7.55 0.64
CA LYS A 230 15.97 -8.60 1.49
C LYS A 230 16.84 -9.87 1.50
N ALA A 231 17.43 -10.21 0.38
CA ALA A 231 18.32 -11.37 0.29
C ALA A 231 19.58 -11.22 1.16
N LEU A 232 20.07 -9.99 1.40
CA LEU A 232 21.23 -9.76 2.27
C LEU A 232 20.98 -10.18 3.72
N THR A 233 19.74 -10.16 4.16
CA THR A 233 19.34 -10.46 5.54
C THR A 233 18.83 -11.88 5.74
N SER A 234 18.85 -12.73 4.69
CA SER A 234 18.32 -14.11 4.76
C SER A 234 19.00 -14.97 5.81
N ASP A 235 20.32 -14.85 5.92
CA ASP A 235 21.17 -15.70 6.74
C ASP A 235 21.73 -15.01 7.99
N VAL A 236 21.18 -13.84 8.38
CA VAL A 236 21.62 -13.16 9.62
C VAL A 236 21.35 -14.03 10.84
N ALA A 237 22.38 -14.22 11.64
CA ALA A 237 22.28 -15.08 12.84
C ALA A 237 21.50 -14.41 13.97
N GLU A 238 21.63 -13.09 14.11
CA GLU A 238 20.97 -12.30 15.15
C GLU A 238 19.90 -11.42 14.51
N ARG A 239 18.69 -11.46 15.09
CA ARG A 239 17.56 -10.64 14.65
C ARG A 239 17.12 -9.75 15.81
N PRO A 240 17.55 -8.47 15.83
CA PRO A 240 17.20 -7.56 16.91
C PRO A 240 15.70 -7.36 16.99
N VAL A 241 15.17 -7.37 18.22
CA VAL A 241 13.75 -7.07 18.47
C VAL A 241 13.50 -5.58 18.28
N VAL A 242 12.44 -5.26 17.51
CA VAL A 242 12.05 -3.90 17.15
C VAL A 242 10.67 -3.58 17.71
N LEU A 243 10.62 -2.56 18.58
CA LEU A 243 9.40 -1.90 19.02
C LEU A 243 9.02 -0.82 17.99
N SER A 244 7.73 -0.57 17.80
CA SER A 244 7.23 0.55 17.00
C SER A 244 6.09 1.28 17.71
N GLY A 245 5.85 2.54 17.31
CA GLY A 245 4.76 3.36 17.81
C GLY A 245 5.12 4.22 19.01
N GLU A 246 4.14 4.95 19.49
CA GLU A 246 4.23 5.90 20.59
C GLU A 246 2.90 5.92 21.36
N LEU A 247 2.89 6.47 22.57
CA LEU A 247 1.67 6.74 23.33
C LEU A 247 0.90 7.91 22.71
N HIS A 248 -0.38 7.71 22.47
CA HIS A 248 -1.32 8.75 22.10
C HIS A 248 -2.57 8.66 22.98
N GLY A 249 -2.80 9.68 23.80
CA GLY A 249 -3.94 9.72 24.71
C GLY A 249 -3.99 8.55 25.68
N GLY A 250 -2.83 8.06 26.13
CA GLY A 250 -2.69 6.96 27.09
C GLY A 250 -2.64 5.56 26.45
N ASN A 251 -2.87 5.44 25.14
CA ASN A 251 -2.77 4.17 24.43
C ASN A 251 -1.56 4.16 23.50
N TRP A 252 -0.91 3.01 23.42
CA TRP A 252 0.18 2.76 22.47
C TRP A 252 -0.40 2.27 21.15
N TYR A 253 -0.24 3.05 20.10
CA TYR A 253 -0.73 2.70 18.77
C TYR A 253 0.36 2.02 17.94
N VAL A 254 0.10 0.79 17.45
CA VAL A 254 1.05 -0.02 16.67
C VAL A 254 0.36 -0.75 15.53
N GLY A 255 1.13 -1.17 14.54
CA GLY A 255 0.68 -2.18 13.58
C GLY A 255 0.71 -3.57 14.19
N GLY A 256 -0.22 -4.43 13.81
CA GLY A 256 -0.23 -5.83 14.23
C GLY A 256 0.94 -6.64 13.65
N GLY A 257 1.09 -7.88 14.11
CA GLY A 257 2.20 -8.77 13.73
C GLY A 257 2.23 -9.17 12.26
N ARG A 258 1.10 -9.07 11.54
CA ARG A 258 0.99 -9.29 10.09
C ARG A 258 0.86 -7.99 9.29
N SER A 259 1.18 -6.85 9.89
CA SER A 259 1.14 -5.57 9.19
C SER A 259 2.33 -5.41 8.24
N PHE A 260 2.17 -4.50 7.29
CA PHE A 260 3.23 -3.97 6.44
C PHE A 260 4.51 -3.64 7.24
N LEU A 261 4.34 -2.96 8.39
CA LEU A 261 5.47 -2.53 9.22
C LEU A 261 6.20 -3.71 9.86
N ALA A 262 5.46 -4.69 10.36
CA ALA A 262 6.05 -5.92 10.88
C ALA A 262 6.80 -6.70 9.79
N GLN A 263 6.26 -6.70 8.55
CA GLN A 263 6.91 -7.37 7.43
C GLN A 263 8.23 -6.71 7.05
N ILE A 264 8.28 -5.36 6.94
CA ILE A 264 9.53 -4.69 6.55
C ILE A 264 10.64 -4.85 7.60
N PHE A 265 10.27 -4.91 8.89
CA PHE A 265 11.27 -5.22 9.94
C PHE A 265 11.84 -6.64 9.80
N ARG A 266 10.99 -7.63 9.50
CA ARG A 266 11.45 -8.99 9.23
C ARG A 266 12.35 -9.06 8.01
N ASP A 267 11.97 -8.36 6.94
CA ASP A 267 12.74 -8.30 5.70
C ASP A 267 14.08 -7.56 5.89
N ALA A 268 14.16 -6.62 6.84
CA ALA A 268 15.40 -5.96 7.26
C ALA A 268 16.28 -6.80 8.21
N GLY A 269 15.93 -8.06 8.47
CA GLY A 269 16.68 -8.92 9.39
C GLY A 269 16.36 -8.67 10.87
N GLY A 270 15.34 -7.91 11.21
CA GLY A 270 14.85 -7.72 12.56
C GLY A 270 13.77 -8.73 12.97
N ALA A 271 13.33 -8.65 14.21
CA ALA A 271 12.19 -9.37 14.77
C ALA A 271 11.18 -8.35 15.33
N TYR A 272 9.93 -8.44 14.90
CA TYR A 272 8.90 -7.55 15.42
C TYR A 272 8.49 -7.99 16.83
N PHE A 273 8.22 -7.04 17.73
CA PHE A 273 7.92 -7.33 19.14
C PHE A 273 6.60 -8.07 19.39
N LEU A 274 5.74 -8.16 18.36
CA LEU A 274 4.49 -8.93 18.38
C LEU A 274 4.59 -10.12 17.40
N PRO A 275 5.42 -11.14 17.69
CA PRO A 275 5.71 -12.20 16.72
C PRO A 275 4.52 -13.11 16.43
N ASP A 276 3.64 -13.32 17.42
CA ASP A 276 2.50 -14.24 17.36
C ASP A 276 1.17 -13.54 17.08
N ASP A 277 1.17 -12.22 16.93
CA ASP A 277 -0.04 -11.47 16.60
C ASP A 277 -0.42 -11.62 15.13
N GLU A 278 -1.65 -12.03 14.89
CA GLU A 278 -2.17 -12.30 13.54
C GLU A 278 -2.88 -11.11 12.88
N ASN A 279 -2.99 -9.99 13.58
CA ASN A 279 -3.64 -8.81 13.02
C ASN A 279 -2.73 -8.13 11.98
N SER A 280 -3.32 -7.71 10.86
CA SER A 280 -2.65 -6.90 9.84
C SER A 280 -2.91 -5.39 10.00
N GLY A 281 -3.93 -5.00 10.76
CA GLY A 281 -4.32 -3.62 11.02
C GLY A 281 -3.62 -3.00 12.23
N GLY A 282 -4.10 -1.80 12.63
CA GLY A 282 -3.61 -1.10 13.81
C GLY A 282 -4.20 -1.67 15.11
N LEU A 283 -3.38 -1.72 16.15
CA LEU A 283 -3.73 -2.13 17.49
C LEU A 283 -3.56 -0.97 18.46
N ASN A 284 -4.41 -0.93 19.49
CA ASN A 284 -4.25 -0.06 20.65
C ASN A 284 -3.90 -0.93 21.85
N LEU A 285 -2.73 -0.73 22.43
CA LEU A 285 -2.22 -1.45 23.57
C LEU A 285 -2.02 -0.49 24.75
N ASP A 286 -2.07 -0.99 25.98
CA ASP A 286 -1.62 -0.23 27.12
C ASP A 286 -0.08 -0.27 27.24
N PHE A 287 0.49 0.66 28.02
CA PHE A 287 1.94 0.77 28.20
C PHE A 287 2.52 -0.49 28.86
N GLU A 288 1.83 -1.06 29.81
CA GLU A 288 2.30 -2.22 30.59
C GLU A 288 2.41 -3.46 29.68
N THR A 289 1.44 -3.66 28.78
CA THR A 289 1.49 -4.72 27.77
C THR A 289 2.69 -4.54 26.85
N VAL A 290 2.90 -3.33 26.33
CA VAL A 290 4.06 -3.03 25.45
C VAL A 290 5.36 -3.23 26.22
N TYR A 291 5.47 -2.69 27.44
CA TYR A 291 6.66 -2.80 28.26
C TYR A 291 7.04 -4.26 28.53
N SER A 292 6.06 -5.10 28.89
CA SER A 292 6.30 -6.52 29.18
C SER A 292 6.82 -7.30 27.96
N GLN A 293 6.43 -6.93 26.76
CA GLN A 293 6.84 -7.59 25.52
C GLN A 293 8.12 -7.01 24.92
N THR A 294 8.54 -5.83 25.33
CA THR A 294 9.67 -5.10 24.77
C THR A 294 10.89 -5.01 25.69
N ALA A 295 10.91 -5.78 26.81
CA ALA A 295 12.02 -5.77 27.76
C ALA A 295 13.40 -6.00 27.09
N ASN A 296 13.44 -6.75 25.97
CA ASN A 296 14.64 -7.05 25.20
C ASN A 296 14.69 -6.34 23.84
N ALA A 297 13.77 -5.39 23.56
CA ALA A 297 13.78 -4.67 22.31
C ALA A 297 15.07 -3.85 22.18
N ARG A 298 15.88 -4.14 21.16
CA ARG A 298 17.12 -3.40 20.87
C ARG A 298 16.82 -2.08 20.23
N TYR A 299 15.78 -2.02 19.36
CA TYR A 299 15.40 -0.84 18.61
C TYR A 299 13.96 -0.43 18.89
N TRP A 300 13.72 0.88 18.82
CA TRP A 300 12.41 1.49 18.92
C TRP A 300 12.19 2.48 17.77
N ARG A 301 11.34 2.12 16.83
CA ARG A 301 11.03 2.94 15.66
C ARG A 301 9.94 3.96 15.99
N ILE A 302 10.25 5.24 15.73
CA ILE A 302 9.36 6.40 15.90
C ILE A 302 9.30 7.18 14.58
N VAL A 303 8.08 7.51 14.13
CA VAL A 303 7.83 8.43 13.01
C VAL A 303 6.78 9.43 13.44
N ASN A 304 7.18 10.67 13.62
CA ASN A 304 6.28 11.73 14.05
C ASN A 304 6.59 13.06 13.37
N SER A 305 5.86 14.12 13.76
CA SER A 305 6.00 15.49 13.23
C SER A 305 6.48 16.43 14.33
N TYR A 306 7.56 16.05 15.02
CA TYR A 306 8.08 16.86 16.12
C TYR A 306 8.56 18.23 15.64
N ASN A 307 8.27 19.27 16.43
CA ASN A 307 8.70 20.64 16.12
C ASN A 307 9.94 20.99 16.95
N GLY A 308 11.08 21.14 16.28
CA GLY A 308 12.38 21.37 16.89
C GLY A 308 13.24 20.11 16.92
N THR A 309 14.29 20.10 17.73
CA THR A 309 15.22 18.97 17.84
C THR A 309 14.60 17.86 18.67
N PHE A 310 14.31 16.72 18.04
CA PHE A 310 13.88 15.54 18.77
C PHE A 310 15.08 14.88 19.46
N SER A 311 14.90 14.46 20.71
CA SER A 311 16.00 13.94 21.54
C SER A 311 15.46 12.96 22.58
N TYR A 312 16.35 12.23 23.26
CA TYR A 312 15.99 11.39 24.39
C TYR A 312 15.38 12.18 25.55
N ASP A 313 15.83 13.44 25.76
CA ASP A 313 15.21 14.31 26.76
C ASP A 313 13.79 14.72 26.35
N ALA A 314 13.55 14.99 25.06
CA ALA A 314 12.22 15.29 24.54
C ALA A 314 11.29 14.07 24.70
N LEU A 315 11.74 12.87 24.36
CA LEU A 315 10.99 11.63 24.60
C LEU A 315 10.63 11.43 26.06
N LYS A 316 11.60 11.60 26.94
CA LYS A 316 11.38 11.49 28.40
C LYS A 316 10.44 12.56 28.96
N ALA A 317 10.41 13.73 28.34
CA ALA A 317 9.50 14.81 28.73
C ALA A 317 8.05 14.54 28.27
N GLU A 318 7.86 13.79 27.15
CA GLU A 318 6.54 13.35 26.70
C GLU A 318 5.93 12.31 27.66
N ASP A 319 6.72 11.30 28.03
CA ASP A 319 6.35 10.30 29.04
C ASP A 319 7.61 9.77 29.73
N ALA A 320 7.68 9.95 31.07
CA ALA A 320 8.86 9.54 31.84
C ALA A 320 9.12 8.04 31.80
N ARG A 321 8.07 7.21 31.58
CA ARG A 321 8.15 5.74 31.48
C ARG A 321 8.93 5.26 30.24
N TYR A 322 9.08 6.10 29.22
CA TYR A 322 9.90 5.78 28.05
C TYR A 322 11.36 5.48 28.43
N ALA A 323 11.86 6.10 29.51
CA ALA A 323 13.21 5.85 30.00
C ALA A 323 13.41 4.42 30.57
N ASP A 324 12.32 3.68 30.83
CA ASP A 324 12.37 2.30 31.31
C ASP A 324 12.51 1.30 30.14
N LEU A 325 12.25 1.72 28.90
CA LEU A 325 12.40 0.87 27.71
C LEU A 325 13.89 0.57 27.43
N ASN A 326 14.20 -0.66 27.09
CA ASN A 326 15.58 -1.06 26.77
C ASN A 326 16.15 -0.26 25.60
N ALA A 327 15.37 -0.10 24.51
CA ALA A 327 15.79 0.67 23.33
C ALA A 327 16.09 2.13 23.65
N PHE A 328 15.41 2.72 24.65
CA PHE A 328 15.75 4.08 25.11
C PHE A 328 17.12 4.09 25.82
N ARG A 329 17.35 3.16 26.77
CA ARG A 329 18.60 3.10 27.55
C ARG A 329 19.82 2.78 26.70
N GLU A 330 19.64 1.90 25.70
CA GLU A 330 20.70 1.44 24.80
C GLU A 330 20.88 2.35 23.59
N LYS A 331 20.23 3.53 23.55
CA LYS A 331 20.31 4.48 22.44
C LYS A 331 19.91 3.87 21.09
N GLY A 332 18.89 3.02 21.11
CA GLY A 332 18.37 2.30 19.93
C GLY A 332 17.10 2.92 19.34
N VAL A 333 16.83 4.21 19.56
CA VAL A 333 15.67 4.88 18.95
C VAL A 333 15.96 5.16 17.47
N VAL A 334 15.13 4.57 16.59
CA VAL A 334 15.15 4.73 15.13
C VAL A 334 14.11 5.76 14.75
N TYR A 335 14.54 6.90 14.25
CA TYR A 335 13.72 8.07 14.12
C TYR A 335 13.58 8.57 12.69
N CYS A 336 12.39 9.05 12.36
CA CYS A 336 12.10 9.82 11.13
C CYS A 336 11.19 10.99 11.45
N ASN A 337 11.67 12.23 11.19
CA ASN A 337 10.86 13.44 11.32
C ASN A 337 10.12 13.75 10.01
N MET A 338 8.80 13.60 10.01
CA MET A 338 7.97 13.92 8.84
C MET A 338 7.90 15.40 8.49
N ARG A 339 8.45 16.30 9.33
CA ARG A 339 8.59 17.72 9.00
C ARG A 339 9.83 18.01 8.16
N GLU A 340 10.80 17.11 8.18
CA GLU A 340 12.11 17.26 7.56
C GLU A 340 12.32 16.31 6.39
N LYS A 341 11.61 15.17 6.40
CA LYS A 341 11.77 14.11 5.40
C LYS A 341 10.44 13.81 4.70
N PRO A 342 10.45 13.60 3.36
CA PRO A 342 9.25 13.35 2.55
C PRO A 342 8.72 11.91 2.70
N PHE A 343 8.57 11.45 3.95
CA PHE A 343 8.29 10.05 4.25
C PHE A 343 7.02 9.55 3.54
N TYR A 344 5.87 10.21 3.74
CA TYR A 344 4.61 9.78 3.14
C TYR A 344 4.46 10.10 1.65
N GLU A 345 5.26 11.01 1.10
CA GLU A 345 5.29 11.25 -0.34
C GLU A 345 6.06 10.16 -1.09
N ASN A 346 7.06 9.53 -0.46
CA ASN A 346 7.99 8.66 -1.16
C ASN A 346 7.87 7.19 -0.72
N MET A 347 7.66 6.93 0.58
CA MET A 347 7.65 5.58 1.14
C MET A 347 6.75 4.60 0.38
N PRO A 348 5.53 4.98 -0.09
CA PRO A 348 4.67 4.04 -0.81
C PRO A 348 5.29 3.45 -2.06
N VAL A 349 6.17 4.19 -2.74
CA VAL A 349 6.85 3.77 -3.99
C VAL A 349 8.37 3.62 -3.83
N GLN A 350 8.87 3.70 -2.58
CA GLN A 350 10.29 3.52 -2.23
C GLN A 350 10.46 2.58 -1.02
N PRO A 351 9.78 1.41 -0.98
CA PRO A 351 9.96 0.47 0.12
C PRO A 351 11.37 -0.11 0.18
N ASP A 352 12.07 -0.17 -0.95
CA ASP A 352 13.47 -0.54 -1.06
C ASP A 352 14.39 0.42 -0.28
N VAL A 353 14.14 1.73 -0.36
CA VAL A 353 14.90 2.74 0.41
C VAL A 353 14.63 2.60 1.91
N VAL A 354 13.37 2.43 2.29
CA VAL A 354 12.98 2.17 3.70
C VAL A 354 13.66 0.91 4.23
N LEU A 355 13.69 -0.16 3.42
CA LEU A 355 14.35 -1.41 3.76
C LEU A 355 15.86 -1.22 3.94
N ALA A 356 16.51 -0.49 3.03
CA ALA A 356 17.94 -0.21 3.11
C ALA A 356 18.31 0.58 4.38
N ASP A 357 17.54 1.61 4.73
CA ASP A 357 17.76 2.37 5.97
C ASP A 357 17.68 1.47 7.20
N LEU A 358 16.69 0.58 7.26
CA LEU A 358 16.51 -0.36 8.37
C LEU A 358 17.64 -1.41 8.41
N ILE A 359 18.08 -1.92 7.26
CA ILE A 359 19.24 -2.83 7.19
C ILE A 359 20.50 -2.11 7.69
N HIS A 360 20.72 -0.87 7.27
CA HIS A 360 21.87 -0.08 7.75
C HIS A 360 21.90 0.08 9.26
N ILE A 361 20.71 0.19 9.89
CA ILE A 361 20.60 0.33 11.34
C ILE A 361 20.75 -1.01 12.05
N PHE A 362 20.14 -2.08 11.53
CA PHE A 362 20.13 -3.40 12.20
C PHE A 362 21.40 -4.21 11.92
N HIS A 363 21.95 -4.08 10.73
CA HIS A 363 23.07 -4.86 10.19
C HIS A 363 23.95 -3.97 9.30
N PRO A 364 24.64 -2.96 9.88
CA PRO A 364 25.41 -1.99 9.09
C PRO A 364 26.50 -2.62 8.23
N GLU A 365 26.98 -3.81 8.60
CA GLU A 365 27.98 -4.58 7.86
C GLU A 365 27.50 -5.14 6.51
N LEU A 366 26.17 -5.19 6.28
CA LEU A 366 25.59 -5.73 5.04
C LEU A 366 25.51 -4.68 3.92
N LEU A 367 25.68 -3.42 4.23
CA LEU A 367 25.63 -2.33 3.25
C LEU A 367 27.00 -1.65 3.11
N PRO A 368 27.24 -0.90 2.02
CA PRO A 368 28.45 -0.12 1.88
C PRO A 368 28.69 0.84 3.05
N ALA A 369 29.94 0.98 3.49
CA ALA A 369 30.27 1.81 4.67
C ALA A 369 29.95 3.30 4.49
N ASP A 370 29.75 3.76 3.27
CA ASP A 370 29.38 5.12 2.88
C ASP A 370 27.87 5.28 2.61
N TYR A 371 27.05 4.26 2.91
CA TYR A 371 25.59 4.36 2.78
C TYR A 371 25.06 5.53 3.61
N GLN A 372 24.22 6.33 2.98
CA GLN A 372 23.57 7.48 3.63
C GLN A 372 22.06 7.21 3.77
N PRO A 373 21.55 7.10 5.00
CA PRO A 373 20.11 6.91 5.23
C PRO A 373 19.28 8.08 4.70
N VAL A 374 18.14 7.74 4.12
CA VAL A 374 17.20 8.72 3.55
C VAL A 374 16.12 9.10 4.55
N PHE A 375 15.47 8.11 5.15
CA PHE A 375 14.33 8.31 6.04
C PHE A 375 14.70 8.10 7.50
N TYR A 376 15.30 6.96 7.83
CA TYR A 376 15.55 6.56 9.20
C TYR A 376 16.99 6.76 9.61
N GLU A 377 17.18 7.26 10.82
CA GLU A 377 18.48 7.37 11.46
C GLU A 377 18.37 7.04 12.95
N LEU A 378 19.46 6.64 13.57
CA LEU A 378 19.50 6.51 15.02
C LEU A 378 19.46 7.92 15.64
N LEU A 379 18.60 8.08 16.63
CA LEU A 379 18.52 9.31 17.41
C LEU A 379 19.84 9.50 18.17
N PRO A 380 20.52 10.65 18.02
CA PRO A 380 21.84 10.91 18.61
C PRO A 380 21.84 11.01 20.13
#